data_ce9fb172687fd988a2b0bed016b34e56
#
_entry.id   ce9fb172687fd988a2b0bed016b34e56
#
_cell.length_a   1.000
_cell.length_b   1.000
_cell.length_c   1.000
_cell.angle_alpha   90.00
_cell.angle_beta   90.00
_cell.angle_gamma   90.00
#
_symmetry.space_group_name_H-M   'P 1'
#
loop_
_entity.id
_entity.type
_entity.pdbx_description
1 polymer ?
#
loop_
_entity_poly.entity_id
_entity_poly.type
_entity_poly.pdbx_seq_one_letter_code
_entity_poly.pdbx_strand_id
1 'polypeptide(L)'
;MAEKVCPLAKKCGGCDYQGISYEEQLKKKENSVRKLMKEFGEIRPIIGADDPYHYRNKVHAVFSRKRNGEIVSGIYQEGTHKVVPVDACQIENEKADEIIVSVRKLLKSFKVKVYDEDTDLSLIHI
;
A
#
# COMPACT_ATOMS: atom_id res chain seq x y z
N MET A 1 6.80 3.09 22.25
CA MET A 1 7.53 2.36 21.18
C MET A 1 7.89 3.35 20.09
N ALA A 2 9.13 3.32 19.60
CA ALA A 2 9.55 4.23 18.53
C ALA A 2 8.72 3.94 17.27
N GLU A 3 8.16 4.99 16.67
CA GLU A 3 7.36 4.87 15.46
C GLU A 3 8.23 4.37 14.30
N LYS A 4 7.78 3.29 13.66
CA LYS A 4 8.41 2.82 12.44
C LYS A 4 7.99 3.73 11.28
N VAL A 5 8.78 4.75 10.98
CA VAL A 5 8.53 5.59 9.80
C VAL A 5 8.79 4.76 8.53
N CYS A 6 7.79 4.67 7.66
CA CYS A 6 7.95 3.96 6.40
C CYS A 6 8.95 4.69 5.48
N PRO A 7 9.99 4.01 4.96
CA PRO A 7 10.98 4.64 4.09
C PRO A 7 10.39 5.15 2.77
N LEU A 8 9.22 4.64 2.37
CA LEU A 8 8.52 5.01 1.15
C LEU A 8 7.42 6.07 1.37
N ALA A 9 7.23 6.56 2.60
CA ALA A 9 6.13 7.46 2.98
C ALA A 9 5.97 8.67 2.04
N LYS A 10 7.08 9.25 1.58
CA LYS A 10 7.06 10.43 0.68
C LYS A 10 6.78 10.12 -0.79
N LYS A 11 6.77 8.85 -1.19
CA LYS A 11 6.64 8.44 -2.60
C LYS A 11 5.42 7.57 -2.86
N CYS A 12 5.04 6.78 -1.88
CA CYS A 12 4.06 5.72 -2.05
C CYS A 12 2.61 6.26 -2.11
N GLY A 13 2.26 7.25 -1.27
CA GLY A 13 0.89 7.77 -1.20
C GLY A 13 -0.15 6.79 -0.62
N GLY A 14 0.25 5.59 -0.21
CA GLY A 14 -0.67 4.56 0.29
C GLY A 14 -1.15 4.74 1.74
N CYS A 15 -0.63 5.73 2.45
CA CYS A 15 -0.93 5.96 3.87
C CYS A 15 -1.08 7.46 4.18
N ASP A 16 -2.27 7.89 4.60
CA ASP A 16 -2.58 9.28 4.93
C ASP A 16 -1.97 9.76 6.25
N TYR A 17 -1.64 8.84 7.15
CA TYR A 17 -1.24 9.17 8.53
C TYR A 17 0.21 8.79 8.85
N GLN A 18 1.08 8.79 7.86
CA GLN A 18 2.51 8.56 8.09
C GLN A 18 3.15 9.72 8.85
N GLY A 19 4.06 9.37 9.78
CA GLY A 19 4.81 10.36 10.55
C GLY A 19 4.09 10.96 11.76
N ILE A 20 2.93 10.40 12.13
CA ILE A 20 2.25 10.72 13.39
C ILE A 20 2.02 9.46 14.21
N SER A 21 1.93 9.61 15.53
CA SER A 21 1.69 8.48 16.43
C SER A 21 0.32 7.83 16.20
N TYR A 22 0.21 6.54 16.53
CA TYR A 22 -1.07 5.85 16.41
C TYR A 22 -2.14 6.49 17.30
N GLU A 23 -1.76 6.97 18.47
CA GLU A 23 -2.67 7.72 19.35
C GLU A 23 -3.16 9.03 18.72
N GLU A 24 -2.26 9.78 18.09
CA GLU A 24 -2.65 10.99 17.35
C GLU A 24 -3.52 10.66 16.14
N GLN A 25 -3.23 9.56 15.45
CA GLN A 25 -4.05 9.07 14.34
C GLN A 25 -5.48 8.77 14.82
N LEU A 26 -5.63 8.07 15.94
CA LEU A 26 -6.94 7.77 16.54
C LEU A 26 -7.68 9.06 16.92
N LYS A 27 -7.00 10.00 17.59
CA LYS A 27 -7.58 11.31 17.95
C LYS A 27 -8.07 12.08 16.73
N LYS A 28 -7.29 12.13 15.65
CA LYS A 28 -7.67 12.81 14.40
C LYS A 28 -8.91 12.16 13.78
N LYS A 29 -8.95 10.83 13.70
CA LYS A 29 -10.09 10.08 13.16
C LYS A 29 -11.36 10.30 14.01
N GLU A 30 -11.25 10.19 15.32
CA GLU A 30 -12.37 10.44 16.25
C GLU A 30 -12.91 11.87 16.10
N ASN A 31 -12.03 12.87 16.09
CA ASN A 31 -12.41 14.26 15.92
C ASN A 31 -13.10 14.51 14.57
N SER A 32 -12.65 13.88 13.50
CA SER A 32 -13.30 13.98 12.19
C SER A 32 -14.71 13.40 12.22
N VAL A 33 -14.89 12.23 12.81
CA VAL A 33 -16.22 11.59 12.95
C VAL A 33 -17.13 12.46 13.85
N ARG A 34 -16.63 12.93 15.00
CA ARG A 34 -17.40 13.82 15.89
C ARG A 34 -17.87 15.09 15.19
N LYS A 35 -16.99 15.69 14.37
CA LYS A 35 -17.34 16.90 13.60
C LYS A 35 -18.46 16.64 12.57
N LEU A 36 -18.41 15.50 11.89
CA LEU A 36 -19.38 15.14 10.85
C LEU A 36 -20.72 14.69 11.44
N MET A 37 -20.68 13.98 12.57
CA MET A 37 -21.84 13.28 13.12
C MET A 37 -22.49 13.99 14.32
N LYS A 38 -21.98 15.15 14.77
CA LYS A 38 -22.44 15.85 15.96
C LYS A 38 -23.95 16.15 15.99
N GLU A 39 -24.56 16.32 14.83
CA GLU A 39 -25.98 16.64 14.69
C GLU A 39 -26.89 15.40 14.80
N PHE A 40 -26.30 14.20 14.69
CA PHE A 40 -27.04 12.93 14.64
C PHE A 40 -27.06 12.18 15.99
N GLY A 41 -26.21 12.59 16.94
CA GLY A 41 -26.18 11.99 18.26
C GLY A 41 -24.80 11.96 18.91
N GLU A 42 -24.72 11.25 20.04
CA GLU A 42 -23.49 11.08 20.79
C GLU A 42 -22.56 10.06 20.11
N ILE A 43 -21.30 10.44 19.95
CA ILE A 43 -20.26 9.59 19.38
C ILE A 43 -19.45 8.94 20.50
N ARG A 44 -19.46 7.63 20.54
CA ARG A 44 -18.63 6.86 21.47
C ARG A 44 -17.15 7.00 21.13
N PRO A 45 -16.24 6.79 22.12
CA PRO A 45 -14.80 6.80 21.86
C PRO A 45 -14.40 5.79 20.78
N ILE A 46 -13.39 6.13 19.99
CA ILE A 46 -12.84 5.24 18.97
C ILE A 46 -12.18 4.02 19.62
N ILE A 47 -12.40 2.86 19.04
CA ILE A 47 -11.70 1.62 19.41
C ILE A 47 -10.53 1.44 18.46
N GLY A 48 -9.31 1.49 18.98
CA GLY A 48 -8.09 1.22 18.21
C GLY A 48 -7.86 -0.27 17.99
N ALA A 49 -7.02 -0.60 17.01
CA ALA A 49 -6.47 -1.94 16.86
C ALA A 49 -5.34 -2.16 17.88
N ASP A 50 -5.20 -3.38 18.40
CA ASP A 50 -4.11 -3.75 19.31
C ASP A 50 -2.75 -3.63 18.61
N ASP A 51 -2.68 -4.05 17.32
CA ASP A 51 -1.54 -3.85 16.43
C ASP A 51 -2.00 -3.16 15.15
N PRO A 52 -1.53 -1.93 14.86
CA PRO A 52 -1.89 -1.19 13.66
C PRO A 52 -1.04 -1.55 12.43
N TYR A 53 -0.19 -2.57 12.52
CA TYR A 53 0.64 -3.03 11.42
C TYR A 53 0.08 -4.32 10.79
N HIS A 54 0.46 -4.58 9.53
CA HIS A 54 0.18 -5.81 8.79
C HIS A 54 -1.29 -6.28 8.79
N TYR A 55 -2.23 -5.36 9.00
CA TYR A 55 -3.67 -5.64 9.12
C TYR A 55 -4.38 -5.78 7.77
N ARG A 56 -3.75 -5.32 6.67
CA ARG A 56 -4.38 -5.29 5.34
C ARG A 56 -4.21 -6.63 4.63
N ASN A 57 -5.30 -7.39 4.54
CA ASN A 57 -5.31 -8.70 3.88
C ASN A 57 -5.61 -8.62 2.37
N LYS A 58 -6.34 -7.60 1.92
CA LYS A 58 -6.57 -7.34 0.49
C LYS A 58 -5.47 -6.41 -0.01
N VAL A 59 -4.55 -6.97 -0.78
CA VAL A 59 -3.38 -6.29 -1.32
C VAL A 59 -3.49 -6.18 -2.84
N HIS A 60 -3.08 -5.06 -3.40
CA HIS A 60 -2.97 -4.83 -4.83
C HIS A 60 -1.52 -4.54 -5.18
N ALA A 61 -0.94 -5.37 -6.03
CA ALA A 61 0.41 -5.14 -6.54
C ALA A 61 0.40 -4.98 -8.06
N VAL A 62 1.14 -4.00 -8.53
CA VAL A 62 1.38 -3.76 -9.95
C VAL A 62 2.76 -4.30 -10.29
N PHE A 63 2.85 -5.09 -11.37
CA PHE A 63 4.12 -5.50 -11.94
C PHE A 63 4.44 -4.59 -13.13
N SER A 64 5.62 -3.99 -13.12
CA SER A 64 6.06 -3.08 -14.17
C SER A 64 7.49 -3.38 -14.58
N ARG A 65 7.84 -3.06 -15.82
CA ARG A 65 9.18 -3.20 -16.36
C ARG A 65 9.86 -1.83 -16.41
N LYS A 66 11.00 -1.71 -15.76
CA LYS A 66 11.84 -0.53 -15.87
C LYS A 66 12.53 -0.47 -17.26
N ARG A 67 13.02 0.69 -17.64
CA ARG A 67 13.79 0.90 -18.89
C ARG A 67 15.01 -0.02 -19.02
N ASN A 68 15.62 -0.41 -17.91
CA ASN A 68 16.74 -1.36 -17.88
C ASN A 68 16.30 -2.83 -18.01
N GLY A 69 15.02 -3.11 -18.23
CA GLY A 69 14.46 -4.46 -18.34
C GLY A 69 14.13 -5.16 -17.02
N GLU A 70 14.43 -4.56 -15.89
CA GLU A 70 14.12 -5.09 -14.56
C GLU A 70 12.62 -5.08 -14.29
N ILE A 71 12.07 -6.21 -13.82
CA ILE A 71 10.68 -6.30 -13.36
C ILE A 71 10.65 -5.89 -11.89
N VAL A 72 9.78 -4.94 -11.56
CA VAL A 72 9.48 -4.49 -10.20
C VAL A 72 8.02 -4.77 -9.87
N SER A 73 7.72 -4.95 -8.59
CA SER A 73 6.37 -4.98 -8.07
C SER A 73 6.19 -3.89 -7.04
N GLY A 74 5.00 -3.32 -6.97
CA GLY A 74 4.71 -2.26 -6.03
C GLY A 74 3.35 -1.63 -6.28
N ILE A 75 3.21 -0.38 -5.92
CA ILE A 75 1.97 0.37 -6.09
C ILE A 75 2.21 1.63 -6.94
N TYR A 76 1.16 2.16 -7.53
CA TYR A 76 1.26 3.45 -8.21
C TYR A 76 1.51 4.58 -7.20
N GLN A 77 2.44 5.45 -7.54
CA GLN A 77 2.60 6.73 -6.84
C GLN A 77 1.32 7.55 -7.04
N GLU A 78 0.83 8.16 -5.96
CA GLU A 78 -0.39 8.97 -5.97
C GLU A 78 -0.41 9.98 -7.12
N GLY A 79 -1.51 10.02 -7.86
CA GLY A 79 -1.72 10.91 -9.00
C GLY A 79 -0.84 10.64 -10.22
N THR A 80 -0.18 9.48 -10.29
CA THR A 80 0.71 9.11 -11.41
C THR A 80 0.57 7.64 -11.78
N HIS A 81 1.06 7.26 -12.97
CA HIS A 81 1.20 5.87 -13.42
C HIS A 81 2.60 5.27 -13.09
N LYS A 82 3.37 5.97 -12.28
CA LYS A 82 4.71 5.51 -11.88
C LYS A 82 4.62 4.50 -10.75
N VAL A 83 5.15 3.31 -10.96
CA VAL A 83 5.21 2.27 -9.94
C VAL A 83 6.34 2.55 -8.95
N VAL A 84 6.00 2.66 -7.67
CA VAL A 84 6.93 2.69 -6.56
C VAL A 84 7.22 1.25 -6.15
N PRO A 85 8.47 0.76 -6.25
CA PRO A 85 8.80 -0.59 -5.84
C PRO A 85 8.58 -0.78 -4.34
N VAL A 86 7.87 -1.86 -3.98
CA VAL A 86 7.60 -2.26 -2.59
C VAL A 86 7.93 -3.74 -2.46
N ASP A 87 8.83 -4.09 -1.57
CA ASP A 87 9.18 -5.49 -1.25
C ASP A 87 8.58 -5.93 0.08
N ALA A 88 8.36 -4.97 0.99
CA ALA A 88 7.68 -5.16 2.26
C ALA A 88 6.94 -3.87 2.64
N CYS A 89 5.70 -4.03 3.08
CA CYS A 89 4.84 -2.93 3.48
C CYS A 89 4.47 -3.05 4.96
N GLN A 90 4.49 -1.94 5.69
CA GLN A 90 4.18 -1.95 7.13
C GLN A 90 2.72 -2.25 7.44
N ILE A 91 1.81 -2.06 6.48
CA ILE A 91 0.37 -2.27 6.70
C ILE A 91 -0.20 -3.48 5.95
N GLU A 92 0.49 -3.98 4.94
CA GLU A 92 0.07 -5.16 4.18
C GLU A 92 0.45 -6.44 4.92
N ASN A 93 -0.30 -7.50 4.69
CA ASN A 93 0.00 -8.82 5.24
C ASN A 93 1.37 -9.29 4.74
N GLU A 94 2.28 -9.64 5.64
CA GLU A 94 3.66 -10.03 5.31
C GLU A 94 3.72 -11.22 4.35
N LYS A 95 2.80 -12.16 4.49
CA LYS A 95 2.71 -13.32 3.58
C LYS A 95 2.32 -12.92 2.16
N ALA A 96 1.47 -11.91 2.02
CA ALA A 96 1.12 -11.36 0.71
C ALA A 96 2.34 -10.72 0.05
N ASP A 97 3.14 -9.95 0.79
CA ASP A 97 4.38 -9.35 0.30
C ASP A 97 5.38 -10.42 -0.19
N GLU A 98 5.58 -11.48 0.60
CA GLU A 98 6.43 -12.62 0.22
C GLU A 98 5.97 -13.28 -1.09
N ILE A 99 4.65 -13.47 -1.24
CA ILE A 99 4.07 -14.07 -2.45
C ILE A 99 4.29 -13.15 -3.65
N ILE A 100 4.04 -11.84 -3.53
CA ILE A 100 4.24 -10.86 -4.59
C ILE A 100 5.69 -10.86 -5.06
N VAL A 101 6.65 -10.83 -4.12
CA VAL A 101 8.08 -10.89 -4.43
C VAL A 101 8.44 -12.20 -5.14
N SER A 102 7.87 -13.32 -4.72
CA SER A 102 8.09 -14.63 -5.34
C SER A 102 7.55 -14.68 -6.76
N VAL A 103 6.32 -14.19 -6.99
CA VAL A 103 5.71 -14.06 -8.33
C VAL A 103 6.59 -13.19 -9.22
N ARG A 104 7.08 -12.04 -8.74
CA ARG A 104 7.99 -11.17 -9.51
C ARG A 104 9.26 -11.92 -9.98
N LYS A 105 9.85 -12.74 -9.10
CA LYS A 105 11.03 -13.56 -9.46
C LYS A 105 10.68 -14.58 -10.53
N LEU A 106 9.52 -15.24 -10.43
CA LEU A 106 9.04 -16.19 -11.43
C LEU A 106 8.78 -15.52 -12.78
N LEU A 107 8.12 -14.37 -12.81
CA LEU A 107 7.89 -13.61 -14.06
C LEU A 107 9.21 -13.31 -14.78
N LYS A 108 10.27 -12.97 -14.03
CA LYS A 108 11.60 -12.76 -14.59
C LYS A 108 12.18 -14.07 -15.12
N SER A 109 12.11 -15.16 -14.35
CA SER A 109 12.66 -16.48 -14.71
C SER A 109 12.02 -17.05 -15.98
N PHE A 110 10.69 -16.95 -16.08
CA PHE A 110 9.94 -17.43 -17.24
C PHE A 110 9.89 -16.42 -18.41
N LYS A 111 10.58 -15.28 -18.30
CA LYS A 111 10.59 -14.20 -19.30
C LYS A 111 9.19 -13.71 -19.71
N VAL A 112 8.25 -13.76 -18.76
CA VAL A 112 6.86 -13.32 -18.98
C VAL A 112 6.84 -11.81 -19.19
N LYS A 113 6.06 -11.34 -20.17
CA LYS A 113 5.81 -9.93 -20.38
C LYS A 113 4.81 -9.45 -19.34
N VAL A 114 5.18 -8.42 -18.57
CA VAL A 114 4.26 -7.75 -17.66
C VAL A 114 3.41 -6.73 -18.41
N TYR A 115 2.32 -6.27 -17.78
CA TYR A 115 1.47 -5.22 -18.34
C TYR A 115 2.30 -4.02 -18.80
N ASP A 116 1.95 -3.53 -19.98
CA ASP A 116 2.56 -2.36 -20.61
C ASP A 116 1.42 -1.47 -21.09
N GLU A 117 1.32 -0.29 -20.48
CA GLU A 117 0.25 0.68 -20.75
C GLU A 117 0.30 1.26 -22.17
N ASP A 118 1.51 1.42 -22.72
CA ASP A 118 1.70 1.98 -24.06
C ASP A 118 1.23 1.01 -25.17
N THR A 119 1.21 -0.28 -24.88
CA THR A 119 0.85 -1.32 -25.86
C THR A 119 -0.43 -2.09 -25.51
N ASP A 120 -1.11 -1.72 -24.40
CA ASP A 120 -2.27 -2.44 -23.85
C ASP A 120 -2.01 -3.94 -23.62
N LEU A 121 -0.75 -4.33 -23.50
CA LEU A 121 -0.37 -5.73 -23.27
C LEU A 121 -0.73 -6.14 -21.84
N SER A 122 -1.63 -7.11 -21.71
CA SER A 122 -2.05 -7.66 -20.43
C SER A 122 -1.67 -9.13 -20.30
N LEU A 123 -1.33 -9.57 -19.07
CA LEU A 123 -1.14 -10.98 -18.73
C LEU A 123 -2.40 -11.83 -18.96
N ILE A 124 -3.58 -11.21 -19.08
CA ILE A 124 -4.86 -11.89 -19.31
C ILE A 124 -5.05 -12.29 -20.78
N HIS A 125 -4.25 -11.74 -21.69
CA HIS A 125 -4.35 -11.99 -23.13
C HIS A 125 -3.29 -13.00 -23.62
N ILE A 126 -2.89 -13.93 -22.77
CA ILE A 126 -2.02 -15.03 -23.17
C ILE A 126 -2.89 -16.21 -23.61
#